data_82fd413b1d743a26ecc473535a581078
#
_entry.id   82fd413b1d743a26ecc473535a581078
#
_cell.length_a   1.000
_cell.length_b   1.000
_cell.length_c   1.000
_cell.angle_alpha   90.00
_cell.angle_beta   90.00
_cell.angle_gamma   90.00
#
_symmetry.space_group_name_H-M   'P 1'
#
loop_
_entity.id
_entity.type
_entity.pdbx_description
1 polymer ?
#
loop_
_entity_poly.entity_id
_entity_poly.type
_entity_poly.pdbx_seq_one_letter_code
_entity_poly.pdbx_strand_id
1 'polypeptide(L)'
;MNNSGSSPKLSGLLIGGSGLIGGFLLHYFKTKTPEIDVRAPNSKKLSLRELNDIIGYFKRHKPDFVINSAITAIRSDALLSYEVNYLGSINLARAALALNIPYIHISSAATLPPGENLTEEDHLTLNASLSNYAKSKLMTEMTLKHMHKEYGLQYTLIRMAIVYGAHDHKIQGINRLLFNIVDRAMPFMLTKKKGVLHSYSNASKVPYFIHYLLKNSQKFSGQHFHFVDPEPVDLAKLILTIKAYMNLKTPREIYIPYPVAKAGNNFMNWVIKVFNRIGYKAHVPAEMIFLENFYKTQTLSCEKLKKSGFVDPKPQATIFTELPALIEYYIARWEHLNLFSSFSRKDFNAQHGTKKKIGQEEEIAEIFMNSPTKLLDIMHNEGIRPLREIL
;
A
#
# COMPACT_ATOMS: atom_id res chain seq x y z
N MET A 1 13.25 -44.78 -22.75
CA MET A 1 13.62 -43.36 -22.57
C MET A 1 12.36 -42.53 -22.77
N ASN A 2 11.65 -42.27 -21.70
CA ASN A 2 10.43 -41.45 -21.73
C ASN A 2 10.83 -39.97 -21.61
N ASN A 3 10.88 -39.28 -22.75
CA ASN A 3 10.88 -37.82 -22.76
C ASN A 3 9.51 -37.35 -22.29
N SER A 4 9.37 -37.10 -20.99
CA SER A 4 8.27 -36.31 -20.46
C SER A 4 8.46 -34.87 -20.95
N GLY A 5 7.90 -34.54 -22.11
CA GLY A 5 7.84 -33.18 -22.61
C GLY A 5 7.09 -32.30 -21.62
N SER A 6 7.83 -31.58 -20.79
CA SER A 6 7.24 -30.52 -19.96
C SER A 6 6.65 -29.48 -20.90
N SER A 7 5.34 -29.28 -20.84
CA SER A 7 4.69 -28.16 -21.53
C SER A 7 5.47 -26.86 -21.27
N PRO A 8 5.67 -26.01 -22.29
CA PRO A 8 6.41 -24.77 -22.11
C PRO A 8 5.77 -23.95 -20.97
N LYS A 9 6.59 -23.55 -20.00
CA LYS A 9 6.13 -22.71 -18.89
C LYS A 9 5.73 -21.34 -19.41
N LEU A 10 4.56 -20.85 -19.00
CA LEU A 10 4.18 -19.46 -19.27
C LEU A 10 5.18 -18.52 -18.57
N SER A 11 5.68 -17.53 -19.31
CA SER A 11 6.62 -16.54 -18.80
C SER A 11 5.92 -15.22 -18.50
N GLY A 12 5.89 -14.79 -17.25
CA GLY A 12 5.25 -13.54 -16.82
C GLY A 12 6.24 -12.44 -16.47
N LEU A 13 5.90 -11.20 -16.79
CA LEU A 13 6.59 -10.01 -16.29
C LEU A 13 5.78 -9.35 -15.19
N LEU A 14 6.35 -9.28 -13.98
CA LEU A 14 5.78 -8.56 -12.84
C LEU A 14 6.60 -7.31 -12.54
N ILE A 15 5.99 -6.15 -12.70
CA ILE A 15 6.58 -4.87 -12.30
C ILE A 15 6.07 -4.49 -10.91
N GLY A 16 7.00 -4.06 -10.03
CA GLY A 16 6.69 -3.74 -8.64
C GLY A 16 6.78 -4.94 -7.69
N GLY A 17 7.54 -6.00 -8.04
CA GLY A 17 7.69 -7.22 -7.25
C GLY A 17 8.20 -7.04 -5.82
N SER A 18 8.88 -5.94 -5.51
CA SER A 18 9.34 -5.61 -4.15
C SER A 18 8.28 -4.89 -3.28
N GLY A 19 7.14 -4.49 -3.86
CA GLY A 19 6.04 -3.86 -3.11
C GLY A 19 5.16 -4.90 -2.41
N LEU A 20 4.21 -4.43 -1.57
CA LEU A 20 3.28 -5.28 -0.84
C LEU A 20 2.55 -6.26 -1.76
N ILE A 21 1.82 -5.76 -2.76
CA ILE A 21 1.06 -6.59 -3.71
C ILE A 21 1.99 -7.46 -4.54
N GLY A 22 3.08 -6.86 -5.07
CA GLY A 22 4.05 -7.56 -5.90
C GLY A 22 4.77 -8.70 -5.18
N GLY A 23 5.07 -8.52 -3.89
CA GLY A 23 5.66 -9.56 -3.05
C GLY A 23 4.74 -10.77 -2.87
N PHE A 24 3.45 -10.55 -2.59
CA PHE A 24 2.44 -11.62 -2.53
C PHE A 24 2.27 -12.33 -3.87
N LEU A 25 2.25 -11.59 -4.98
CA LEU A 25 2.19 -12.15 -6.32
C LEU A 25 3.39 -13.04 -6.62
N LEU A 26 4.60 -12.54 -6.37
CA LEU A 26 5.84 -13.29 -6.64
C LEU A 26 5.90 -14.56 -5.80
N HIS A 27 5.56 -14.47 -4.52
CA HIS A 27 5.48 -15.63 -3.63
C HIS A 27 4.46 -16.67 -4.12
N TYR A 28 3.26 -16.22 -4.49
CA TYR A 28 2.19 -17.09 -4.98
C TYR A 28 2.60 -17.82 -6.26
N PHE A 29 3.07 -17.11 -7.27
CA PHE A 29 3.47 -17.72 -8.53
C PHE A 29 4.63 -18.70 -8.34
N LYS A 30 5.57 -18.38 -7.47
CA LYS A 30 6.69 -19.27 -7.18
C LYS A 30 6.27 -20.55 -6.44
N THR A 31 5.27 -20.49 -5.56
CA THR A 31 4.95 -21.60 -4.65
C THR A 31 3.69 -22.37 -5.04
N LYS A 32 2.75 -21.76 -5.75
CA LYS A 32 1.42 -22.35 -6.05
C LYS A 32 1.20 -22.65 -7.52
N THR A 33 2.03 -22.13 -8.43
CA THR A 33 1.84 -22.25 -9.86
C THR A 33 3.18 -22.56 -10.56
N PRO A 34 3.73 -23.77 -10.38
CA PRO A 34 5.04 -24.14 -10.90
C PRO A 34 5.10 -24.10 -12.45
N GLU A 35 3.95 -24.12 -13.10
CA GLU A 35 3.78 -23.99 -14.55
C GLU A 35 3.97 -22.56 -15.09
N ILE A 36 4.05 -21.56 -14.19
CA ILE A 36 4.21 -20.15 -14.55
C ILE A 36 5.54 -19.63 -14.00
N ASP A 37 6.43 -19.13 -14.87
CA ASP A 37 7.68 -18.47 -14.47
C ASP A 37 7.50 -16.96 -14.47
N VAL A 38 7.37 -16.35 -13.28
CA VAL A 38 7.21 -14.90 -13.15
C VAL A 38 8.53 -14.24 -12.80
N ARG A 39 8.99 -13.35 -13.68
CA ARG A 39 10.17 -12.53 -13.48
C ARG A 39 9.80 -11.14 -12.99
N ALA A 40 10.44 -10.71 -11.89
CA ALA A 40 10.20 -9.41 -11.27
C ALA A 40 11.50 -8.58 -11.20
N PRO A 41 11.89 -7.93 -12.31
CA PRO A 41 13.09 -7.10 -12.32
C PRO A 41 12.91 -5.87 -11.40
N ASN A 42 13.98 -5.49 -10.73
CA ASN A 42 14.01 -4.23 -10.00
C ASN A 42 14.25 -3.03 -10.95
N SER A 43 14.09 -1.81 -10.45
CA SER A 43 14.23 -0.58 -11.25
C SER A 43 15.63 -0.34 -11.84
N LYS A 44 16.66 -1.03 -11.34
CA LYS A 44 18.01 -0.99 -11.93
C LYS A 44 18.14 -1.87 -13.17
N LYS A 45 17.32 -2.93 -13.27
CA LYS A 45 17.30 -3.87 -14.41
C LYS A 45 16.25 -3.52 -15.46
N LEU A 46 15.19 -2.84 -15.04
CA LEU A 46 14.10 -2.36 -15.89
C LEU A 46 13.55 -1.06 -15.31
N SER A 47 14.02 0.06 -15.80
CA SER A 47 13.52 1.38 -15.42
C SER A 47 12.24 1.69 -16.18
N LEU A 48 11.17 2.06 -15.47
CA LEU A 48 9.93 2.53 -16.09
C LEU A 48 10.06 3.94 -16.70
N ARG A 49 11.10 4.68 -16.32
CA ARG A 49 11.39 6.02 -16.86
C ARG A 49 12.07 5.96 -18.22
N GLU A 50 12.66 4.82 -18.56
CA GLU A 50 13.47 4.63 -19.77
C GLU A 50 12.75 3.70 -20.74
N LEU A 51 12.23 4.25 -21.84
CA LEU A 51 11.53 3.47 -22.86
C LEU A 51 12.43 2.38 -23.47
N ASN A 52 13.71 2.67 -23.66
CA ASN A 52 14.68 1.73 -24.22
C ASN A 52 14.91 0.52 -23.32
N ASP A 53 14.86 0.69 -22.00
CA ASP A 53 14.94 -0.42 -21.05
C ASP A 53 13.74 -1.37 -21.21
N ILE A 54 12.54 -0.80 -21.35
CA ILE A 54 11.31 -1.56 -21.57
C ILE A 54 11.41 -2.34 -22.89
N ILE A 55 11.73 -1.66 -24.00
CA ILE A 55 11.89 -2.29 -25.33
C ILE A 55 12.95 -3.40 -25.28
N GLY A 56 14.12 -3.11 -24.70
CA GLY A 56 15.21 -4.07 -24.58
C GLY A 56 14.83 -5.29 -23.73
N TYR A 57 14.06 -5.09 -22.66
CA TYR A 57 13.58 -6.19 -21.81
C TYR A 57 12.60 -7.09 -22.57
N PHE A 58 11.61 -6.52 -23.25
CA PHE A 58 10.60 -7.27 -23.99
C PHE A 58 11.21 -8.04 -25.18
N LYS A 59 12.17 -7.44 -25.88
CA LYS A 59 12.91 -8.14 -26.94
C LYS A 59 13.66 -9.38 -26.46
N ARG A 60 14.29 -9.27 -25.27
CA ARG A 60 15.10 -10.37 -24.71
C ARG A 60 14.27 -11.48 -24.08
N HIS A 61 13.17 -11.12 -23.39
CA HIS A 61 12.46 -12.05 -22.53
C HIS A 61 11.09 -12.50 -23.07
N LYS A 62 10.49 -11.77 -24.00
CA LYS A 62 9.22 -12.08 -24.68
C LYS A 62 8.18 -12.67 -23.70
N PRO A 63 7.72 -11.92 -22.68
CA PRO A 63 6.77 -12.43 -21.72
C PRO A 63 5.43 -12.78 -22.39
N ASP A 64 4.70 -13.77 -21.84
CA ASP A 64 3.36 -14.14 -22.28
C ASP A 64 2.27 -13.28 -21.64
N PHE A 65 2.58 -12.56 -20.55
CA PHE A 65 1.70 -11.59 -19.90
C PHE A 65 2.50 -10.59 -19.07
N VAL A 66 1.85 -9.47 -18.74
CA VAL A 66 2.41 -8.41 -17.88
C VAL A 66 1.48 -8.10 -16.74
N ILE A 67 2.02 -8.01 -15.52
CA ILE A 67 1.34 -7.50 -14.34
C ILE A 67 2.08 -6.25 -13.86
N ASN A 68 1.38 -5.11 -13.82
CA ASN A 68 1.95 -3.86 -13.33
C ASN A 68 1.34 -3.46 -11.98
N SER A 69 2.07 -3.70 -10.91
CA SER A 69 1.77 -3.27 -9.55
C SER A 69 2.69 -2.15 -9.04
N ALA A 70 3.53 -1.58 -9.92
CA ALA A 70 4.45 -0.52 -9.54
C ALA A 70 3.75 0.80 -9.26
N ILE A 71 4.21 1.45 -8.21
CA ILE A 71 3.85 2.83 -7.86
C ILE A 71 5.05 3.56 -7.28
N THR A 72 5.11 4.86 -7.48
CA THR A 72 5.94 5.77 -6.67
C THR A 72 5.34 5.94 -5.27
N ALA A 73 6.04 6.62 -4.38
CA ALA A 73 5.42 7.00 -3.10
C ALA A 73 4.19 7.89 -3.36
N ILE A 74 3.13 7.76 -2.53
CA ILE A 74 1.86 8.49 -2.71
C ILE A 74 2.07 10.02 -2.73
N ARG A 75 3.12 10.50 -2.06
CA ARG A 75 3.50 11.93 -1.99
C ARG A 75 4.67 12.29 -2.90
N SER A 76 4.94 11.52 -3.94
CA SER A 76 5.98 11.84 -4.93
C SER A 76 5.66 13.15 -5.66
N ASP A 77 6.71 13.81 -6.13
CA ASP A 77 6.59 14.99 -6.98
C ASP A 77 5.85 14.68 -8.29
N ALA A 78 5.51 15.73 -9.02
CA ALA A 78 4.71 15.61 -10.23
C ALA A 78 5.45 14.85 -11.35
N LEU A 79 6.75 15.13 -11.53
CA LEU A 79 7.55 14.53 -12.59
C LEU A 79 7.68 13.02 -12.38
N LEU A 80 8.08 12.60 -11.18
CA LEU A 80 8.26 11.19 -10.86
C LEU A 80 6.92 10.42 -10.93
N SER A 81 5.82 11.05 -10.50
CA SER A 81 4.46 10.47 -10.61
C SER A 81 4.05 10.31 -12.08
N TYR A 82 4.35 11.30 -12.92
CA TYR A 82 4.10 11.24 -14.36
C TYR A 82 4.92 10.15 -15.04
N GLU A 83 6.25 10.15 -14.83
CA GLU A 83 7.16 9.25 -15.52
C GLU A 83 6.94 7.78 -15.15
N VAL A 84 6.74 7.48 -13.86
CA VAL A 84 6.64 6.09 -13.37
C VAL A 84 5.21 5.58 -13.39
N ASN A 85 4.26 6.32 -12.76
CA ASN A 85 2.89 5.80 -12.62
C ASN A 85 2.11 5.88 -13.93
N TYR A 86 2.31 6.94 -14.73
CA TYR A 86 1.58 7.12 -15.98
C TYR A 86 2.40 6.63 -17.18
N LEU A 87 3.44 7.35 -17.58
CA LEU A 87 4.19 7.09 -18.82
C LEU A 87 4.79 5.67 -18.84
N GLY A 88 5.40 5.25 -17.73
CA GLY A 88 5.93 3.89 -17.58
C GLY A 88 4.86 2.81 -17.74
N SER A 89 3.66 3.04 -17.14
CA SER A 89 2.52 2.12 -17.28
C SER A 89 2.02 2.05 -18.73
N ILE A 90 1.97 3.18 -19.43
CA ILE A 90 1.56 3.22 -20.84
C ILE A 90 2.60 2.59 -21.75
N ASN A 91 3.88 2.79 -21.51
CA ASN A 91 4.93 2.14 -22.27
C ASN A 91 4.92 0.61 -22.10
N LEU A 92 4.64 0.10 -20.90
CA LEU A 92 4.42 -1.33 -20.68
C LEU A 92 3.20 -1.84 -21.45
N ALA A 93 2.10 -1.09 -21.44
CA ALA A 93 0.88 -1.43 -22.19
C ALA A 93 1.13 -1.43 -23.70
N ARG A 94 1.90 -0.48 -24.23
CA ARG A 94 2.33 -0.44 -25.64
C ARG A 94 3.18 -1.65 -26.02
N ALA A 95 4.08 -2.07 -25.13
CA ALA A 95 4.88 -3.28 -25.36
C ALA A 95 4.02 -4.55 -25.31
N ALA A 96 3.05 -4.63 -24.39
CA ALA A 96 2.10 -5.73 -24.33
C ALA A 96 1.21 -5.77 -25.58
N LEU A 97 0.73 -4.62 -26.05
CA LEU A 97 -0.04 -4.50 -27.30
C LEU A 97 0.78 -5.01 -28.50
N ALA A 98 2.05 -4.62 -28.60
CA ALA A 98 2.92 -5.03 -29.72
C ALA A 98 3.15 -6.55 -29.77
N LEU A 99 3.14 -7.23 -28.61
CA LEU A 99 3.25 -8.70 -28.51
C LEU A 99 1.88 -9.40 -28.49
N ASN A 100 0.78 -8.63 -28.50
CA ASN A 100 -0.59 -9.14 -28.36
C ASN A 100 -0.81 -10.03 -27.10
N ILE A 101 -0.28 -9.59 -25.95
CA ILE A 101 -0.31 -10.32 -24.69
C ILE A 101 -1.16 -9.58 -23.64
N PRO A 102 -1.75 -10.30 -22.65
CA PRO A 102 -2.52 -9.70 -21.58
C PRO A 102 -1.71 -8.74 -20.71
N TYR A 103 -2.30 -7.58 -20.38
CA TYR A 103 -1.77 -6.57 -19.47
C TYR A 103 -2.70 -6.37 -18.28
N ILE A 104 -2.26 -6.71 -17.09
CA ILE A 104 -3.01 -6.46 -15.86
C ILE A 104 -2.44 -5.23 -15.15
N HIS A 105 -3.27 -4.23 -14.92
CA HIS A 105 -2.89 -2.99 -14.23
C HIS A 105 -3.54 -2.88 -12.86
N ILE A 106 -2.71 -2.70 -11.81
CA ILE A 106 -3.20 -2.41 -10.47
C ILE A 106 -3.39 -0.89 -10.32
N SER A 107 -4.65 -0.49 -10.19
CA SER A 107 -5.05 0.88 -9.93
C SER A 107 -5.48 1.08 -8.47
N SER A 108 -6.16 2.17 -8.17
CA SER A 108 -6.48 2.59 -6.80
C SER A 108 -7.84 3.25 -6.72
N ALA A 109 -8.54 3.12 -5.59
CA ALA A 109 -9.70 3.90 -5.25
C ALA A 109 -9.44 5.43 -5.17
N ALA A 110 -8.18 5.85 -5.23
CA ALA A 110 -7.83 7.28 -5.36
C ALA A 110 -8.33 7.91 -6.68
N THR A 111 -8.74 7.10 -7.66
CA THR A 111 -9.39 7.56 -8.90
C THR A 111 -10.90 7.78 -8.76
N LEU A 112 -11.47 7.46 -7.59
CA LEU A 112 -12.89 7.55 -7.30
C LEU A 112 -13.22 8.75 -6.39
N PRO A 113 -14.43 9.32 -6.52
CA PRO A 113 -14.89 10.32 -5.56
C PRO A 113 -15.18 9.70 -4.19
N PRO A 114 -15.33 10.51 -3.13
CA PRO A 114 -16.01 10.05 -1.92
C PRO A 114 -17.45 9.64 -2.24
N GLY A 115 -17.94 8.57 -1.61
CA GLY A 115 -19.29 8.06 -1.83
C GLY A 115 -19.47 6.66 -1.26
N GLU A 116 -20.70 6.16 -1.35
CA GLU A 116 -21.05 4.82 -0.88
C GLU A 116 -21.38 3.93 -2.07
N ASN A 117 -20.95 2.67 -1.99
CA ASN A 117 -21.21 1.63 -2.98
C ASN A 117 -20.84 2.03 -4.44
N LEU A 118 -19.68 2.70 -4.59
CA LEU A 118 -19.19 3.14 -5.87
C LEU A 118 -18.94 1.96 -6.82
N THR A 119 -19.33 2.12 -8.06
CA THR A 119 -19.20 1.11 -9.12
C THR A 119 -17.94 1.33 -9.94
N GLU A 120 -17.60 0.40 -10.81
CA GLU A 120 -16.45 0.49 -11.70
C GLU A 120 -16.58 1.61 -12.74
N GLU A 121 -17.80 2.11 -12.98
CA GLU A 121 -18.08 3.22 -13.90
C GLU A 121 -17.84 4.60 -13.26
N ASP A 122 -17.83 4.64 -11.91
CA ASP A 122 -17.55 5.87 -11.19
C ASP A 122 -16.07 6.26 -11.32
N HIS A 123 -15.82 7.57 -11.46
CA HIS A 123 -14.47 8.12 -11.49
C HIS A 123 -14.48 9.62 -11.18
N LEU A 124 -13.34 10.12 -10.72
CA LEU A 124 -13.10 11.56 -10.58
C LEU A 124 -13.05 12.24 -11.94
N THR A 125 -13.40 13.51 -11.97
CA THR A 125 -13.08 14.37 -13.12
C THR A 125 -11.60 14.75 -13.07
N LEU A 126 -10.87 14.50 -14.16
CA LEU A 126 -9.46 14.87 -14.26
C LEU A 126 -9.31 16.40 -14.22
N ASN A 127 -8.60 16.89 -13.23
CA ASN A 127 -8.32 18.31 -13.06
C ASN A 127 -7.01 18.58 -12.33
N ALA A 128 -6.57 19.83 -12.31
CA ALA A 128 -5.29 20.23 -11.71
C ALA A 128 -5.23 20.07 -10.19
N SER A 129 -6.38 20.10 -9.49
CA SER A 129 -6.44 20.04 -8.01
C SER A 129 -6.25 18.64 -7.44
N LEU A 130 -6.33 17.59 -8.26
CA LEU A 130 -6.08 16.22 -7.84
C LEU A 130 -4.64 16.04 -7.38
N SER A 131 -4.44 15.13 -6.40
CA SER A 131 -3.09 14.72 -6.03
C SER A 131 -2.35 14.12 -7.23
N ASN A 132 -1.02 14.25 -7.27
CA ASN A 132 -0.20 13.68 -8.36
C ASN A 132 -0.45 12.18 -8.52
N TYR A 133 -0.65 11.46 -7.40
CA TYR A 133 -0.98 10.05 -7.40
C TYR A 133 -2.34 9.75 -8.07
N ALA A 134 -3.41 10.42 -7.61
CA ALA A 134 -4.75 10.23 -8.18
C ALA A 134 -4.78 10.62 -9.68
N LYS A 135 -4.14 11.75 -10.01
CA LYS A 135 -4.03 12.24 -11.39
C LYS A 135 -3.35 11.22 -12.31
N SER A 136 -2.17 10.72 -11.90
CA SER A 136 -1.41 9.75 -12.70
C SER A 136 -2.16 8.42 -12.89
N LYS A 137 -2.82 7.92 -11.83
CA LYS A 137 -3.64 6.70 -11.93
C LYS A 137 -4.86 6.89 -12.82
N LEU A 138 -5.60 8.00 -12.67
CA LEU A 138 -6.78 8.30 -13.49
C LEU A 138 -6.41 8.45 -14.98
N MET A 139 -5.33 9.17 -15.28
CA MET A 139 -4.82 9.29 -16.65
C MET A 139 -4.46 7.92 -17.23
N THR A 140 -3.84 7.04 -16.42
CA THR A 140 -3.52 5.67 -16.85
C THR A 140 -4.78 4.88 -17.20
N GLU A 141 -5.80 4.90 -16.34
CA GLU A 141 -7.07 4.20 -16.60
C GLU A 141 -7.74 4.69 -17.89
N MET A 142 -7.82 6.01 -18.08
CA MET A 142 -8.40 6.61 -19.29
C MET A 142 -7.63 6.23 -20.56
N THR A 143 -6.29 6.24 -20.50
CA THR A 143 -5.44 5.87 -21.65
C THR A 143 -5.51 4.39 -21.97
N LEU A 144 -5.54 3.50 -20.96
CA LEU A 144 -5.70 2.05 -21.20
C LEU A 144 -7.05 1.74 -21.85
N LYS A 145 -8.14 2.39 -21.40
CA LYS A 145 -9.47 2.28 -22.01
C LYS A 145 -9.47 2.75 -23.47
N HIS A 146 -8.80 3.86 -23.74
CA HIS A 146 -8.62 4.36 -25.11
C HIS A 146 -7.82 3.38 -25.97
N MET A 147 -6.67 2.89 -25.49
CA MET A 147 -5.84 1.91 -26.22
C MET A 147 -6.58 0.61 -26.50
N HIS A 148 -7.45 0.16 -25.60
CA HIS A 148 -8.30 -1.01 -25.84
C HIS A 148 -9.27 -0.77 -26.98
N LYS A 149 -9.96 0.38 -26.94
CA LYS A 149 -10.97 0.74 -27.94
C LYS A 149 -10.38 0.94 -29.33
N GLU A 150 -9.26 1.65 -29.44
CA GLU A 150 -8.68 2.05 -30.73
C GLU A 150 -7.71 1.03 -31.30
N TYR A 151 -6.99 0.29 -30.45
CA TYR A 151 -5.90 -0.59 -30.88
C TYR A 151 -6.06 -2.05 -30.44
N GLY A 152 -7.13 -2.38 -29.71
CA GLY A 152 -7.37 -3.76 -29.27
C GLY A 152 -6.47 -4.24 -28.13
N LEU A 153 -5.92 -3.34 -27.30
CA LEU A 153 -5.11 -3.73 -26.14
C LEU A 153 -5.86 -4.72 -25.25
N GLN A 154 -5.30 -5.90 -25.02
CA GLN A 154 -5.85 -6.86 -24.07
C GLN A 154 -5.44 -6.43 -22.65
N TYR A 155 -6.31 -5.74 -21.91
CA TYR A 155 -6.00 -5.33 -20.55
C TYR A 155 -7.14 -5.63 -19.57
N THR A 156 -6.77 -5.81 -18.30
CA THR A 156 -7.71 -5.83 -17.18
C THR A 156 -7.19 -4.89 -16.11
N LEU A 157 -8.08 -4.08 -15.53
CA LEU A 157 -7.74 -3.11 -14.50
C LEU A 157 -8.36 -3.50 -13.17
N ILE A 158 -7.57 -3.43 -12.10
CA ILE A 158 -7.99 -3.78 -10.74
C ILE A 158 -7.82 -2.54 -9.86
N ARG A 159 -8.91 -1.95 -9.40
CA ARG A 159 -8.89 -0.88 -8.40
C ARG A 159 -8.85 -1.47 -7.01
N MET A 160 -7.83 -1.14 -6.26
CA MET A 160 -7.66 -1.51 -4.86
C MET A 160 -8.10 -0.35 -3.98
N ALA A 161 -8.77 -0.64 -2.85
CA ALA A 161 -9.07 0.36 -1.82
C ALA A 161 -7.89 0.53 -0.85
N ILE A 162 -8.14 0.63 0.46
CA ILE A 162 -7.08 0.65 1.47
C ILE A 162 -6.50 -0.76 1.58
N VAL A 163 -5.30 -0.93 1.04
CA VAL A 163 -4.64 -2.25 1.01
C VAL A 163 -4.04 -2.56 2.37
N TYR A 164 -4.24 -3.80 2.84
CA TYR A 164 -3.64 -4.33 4.06
C TYR A 164 -3.01 -5.71 3.82
N GLY A 165 -2.02 -6.04 4.65
CA GLY A 165 -1.30 -7.31 4.60
C GLY A 165 0.05 -7.17 5.29
N ALA A 166 0.67 -8.30 5.65
CA ALA A 166 2.04 -8.33 6.14
C ALA A 166 3.04 -8.01 4.99
N HIS A 167 4.30 -7.73 5.35
CA HIS A 167 5.40 -7.48 4.40
C HIS A 167 5.35 -6.15 3.63
N ASP A 168 4.55 -5.15 4.05
CA ASP A 168 4.71 -3.80 3.52
C ASP A 168 6.01 -3.18 4.07
N HIS A 169 6.91 -2.81 3.17
CA HIS A 169 8.20 -2.19 3.53
C HIS A 169 8.08 -0.68 3.75
N LYS A 170 6.94 -0.10 3.42
CA LYS A 170 6.71 1.34 3.54
C LYS A 170 5.71 1.61 4.66
N ILE A 171 6.00 2.60 5.50
CA ILE A 171 5.04 3.06 6.52
C ILE A 171 4.01 3.97 5.84
N GLN A 172 3.05 3.36 5.13
CA GLN A 172 1.97 4.02 4.40
C GLN A 172 0.63 3.33 4.67
N GLY A 173 -0.48 3.97 4.34
CA GLY A 173 -1.83 3.39 4.49
C GLY A 173 -2.09 2.83 5.88
N ILE A 174 -2.53 1.57 5.93
CA ILE A 174 -2.84 0.88 7.21
C ILE A 174 -1.60 0.70 8.09
N ASN A 175 -0.44 0.45 7.49
CA ASN A 175 0.82 0.34 8.23
C ASN A 175 1.15 1.64 8.97
N ARG A 176 0.90 2.80 8.34
CA ARG A 176 1.06 4.10 9.00
C ARG A 176 0.03 4.33 10.11
N LEU A 177 -1.20 3.88 9.93
CA LEU A 177 -2.22 3.94 10.97
C LEU A 177 -1.80 3.13 12.19
N LEU A 178 -1.41 1.87 12.00
CA LEU A 178 -0.89 0.99 13.06
C LEU A 178 0.31 1.62 13.77
N PHE A 179 1.28 2.13 13.01
CA PHE A 179 2.46 2.76 13.56
C PHE A 179 2.12 3.93 14.49
N ASN A 180 1.24 4.85 14.05
CA ASN A 180 0.83 5.99 14.87
C ASN A 180 0.05 5.57 16.13
N ILE A 181 -0.74 4.50 16.06
CA ILE A 181 -1.46 3.98 17.23
C ILE A 181 -0.46 3.38 18.22
N VAL A 182 0.49 2.57 17.76
CA VAL A 182 1.54 1.96 18.58
C VAL A 182 2.41 3.02 19.25
N ASP A 183 2.82 4.03 18.49
CA ASP A 183 3.61 5.18 19.02
C ASP A 183 2.80 6.13 19.89
N ARG A 184 1.52 5.79 20.21
CA ARG A 184 0.61 6.58 21.05
C ARG A 184 0.37 8.00 20.54
N ALA A 185 0.60 8.23 19.26
CA ALA A 185 0.44 9.53 18.62
C ALA A 185 -1.02 9.88 18.31
N MET A 186 -1.99 9.02 18.68
CA MET A 186 -3.43 9.23 18.45
C MET A 186 -4.22 9.25 19.78
N PRO A 187 -4.07 10.29 20.63
CA PRO A 187 -4.82 10.41 21.86
C PRO A 187 -6.28 10.81 21.64
N PHE A 188 -6.60 11.38 20.48
CA PHE A 188 -7.92 11.83 20.10
C PHE A 188 -8.41 11.08 18.87
N MET A 189 -9.71 10.97 18.71
CA MET A 189 -10.37 10.46 17.54
C MET A 189 -11.42 11.46 17.08
N LEU A 190 -11.25 11.99 15.88
CA LEU A 190 -12.22 12.87 15.25
C LEU A 190 -13.35 12.01 14.72
N THR A 191 -14.57 12.23 15.21
CA THR A 191 -15.72 11.44 14.80
C THR A 191 -16.80 12.30 14.18
N LYS A 192 -17.61 11.68 13.36
CA LYS A 192 -18.83 12.19 12.78
C LYS A 192 -20.01 11.54 13.52
N LYS A 193 -21.19 12.17 13.55
CA LYS A 193 -22.40 11.57 14.15
C LYS A 193 -22.77 10.20 13.60
N LYS A 194 -22.45 9.95 12.31
CA LYS A 194 -22.53 8.62 11.68
C LYS A 194 -21.12 8.15 11.40
N GLY A 195 -20.84 6.88 11.60
CA GLY A 195 -19.57 6.24 11.27
C GLY A 195 -19.16 6.50 9.82
N VAL A 196 -17.87 6.55 9.57
CA VAL A 196 -17.31 6.76 8.23
C VAL A 196 -16.73 5.45 7.74
N LEU A 197 -17.31 4.93 6.67
CA LEU A 197 -17.01 3.61 6.13
C LEU A 197 -15.97 3.69 5.02
N HIS A 198 -15.05 2.75 5.05
CA HIS A 198 -14.07 2.55 3.98
C HIS A 198 -14.02 1.10 3.54
N SER A 199 -13.82 0.88 2.24
CA SER A 199 -13.47 -0.43 1.71
C SER A 199 -11.98 -0.73 1.94
N TYR A 200 -11.69 -2.00 2.16
CA TYR A 200 -10.33 -2.52 2.35
C TYR A 200 -10.05 -3.63 1.35
N SER A 201 -8.79 -3.84 1.04
CA SER A 201 -8.33 -4.85 0.08
C SER A 201 -7.25 -5.73 0.71
N ASN A 202 -7.52 -7.01 0.86
CA ASN A 202 -6.57 -7.97 1.38
C ASN A 202 -5.50 -8.32 0.33
N ALA A 203 -4.24 -7.91 0.57
CA ALA A 203 -3.14 -8.16 -0.35
C ALA A 203 -2.87 -9.65 -0.58
N SER A 204 -3.14 -10.52 0.42
CA SER A 204 -2.89 -11.96 0.32
C SER A 204 -3.86 -12.70 -0.61
N LYS A 205 -5.00 -12.08 -0.94
CA LYS A 205 -6.02 -12.64 -1.85
C LYS A 205 -5.81 -12.22 -3.31
N VAL A 206 -5.13 -11.09 -3.53
CA VAL A 206 -4.91 -10.52 -4.88
C VAL A 206 -4.28 -11.52 -5.87
N PRO A 207 -3.27 -12.33 -5.48
CA PRO A 207 -2.67 -13.28 -6.39
C PRO A 207 -3.64 -14.31 -6.96
N TYR A 208 -4.59 -14.76 -6.18
CA TYR A 208 -5.61 -15.74 -6.63
C TYR A 208 -6.51 -15.13 -7.68
N PHE A 209 -6.93 -13.88 -7.49
CA PHE A 209 -7.75 -13.16 -8.45
C PHE A 209 -6.98 -12.87 -9.75
N ILE A 210 -5.74 -12.41 -9.65
CA ILE A 210 -4.89 -12.17 -10.83
C ILE A 210 -4.67 -13.46 -11.63
N HIS A 211 -4.39 -14.57 -10.95
CA HIS A 211 -4.25 -15.86 -11.62
C HIS A 211 -5.56 -16.29 -12.32
N TYR A 212 -6.72 -16.06 -11.68
CA TYR A 212 -8.02 -16.29 -12.30
C TYR A 212 -8.23 -15.43 -13.55
N LEU A 213 -7.86 -14.14 -13.49
CA LEU A 213 -7.94 -13.23 -14.64
C LEU A 213 -7.02 -13.68 -15.79
N LEU A 214 -5.79 -14.13 -15.50
CA LEU A 214 -4.86 -14.62 -16.52
C LEU A 214 -5.41 -15.86 -17.23
N LYS A 215 -6.01 -16.79 -16.51
CA LYS A 215 -6.69 -17.98 -17.09
C LYS A 215 -7.89 -17.63 -17.97
N ASN A 216 -8.49 -16.47 -17.76
CA ASN A 216 -9.68 -16.00 -18.45
C ASN A 216 -9.44 -14.65 -19.16
N SER A 217 -8.21 -14.39 -19.60
CA SER A 217 -7.77 -13.05 -20.03
C SER A 217 -8.60 -12.48 -21.19
N GLN A 218 -9.03 -13.30 -22.14
CA GLN A 218 -9.89 -12.87 -23.24
C GLN A 218 -11.28 -12.43 -22.75
N LYS A 219 -11.88 -13.19 -21.82
CA LYS A 219 -13.20 -12.88 -21.24
C LYS A 219 -13.20 -11.55 -20.50
N PHE A 220 -12.08 -11.21 -19.86
CA PHE A 220 -11.97 -10.02 -19.00
C PHE A 220 -11.20 -8.87 -19.63
N SER A 221 -10.86 -9.00 -20.93
CA SER A 221 -10.21 -7.92 -21.67
C SER A 221 -11.08 -6.68 -21.75
N GLY A 222 -10.51 -5.52 -21.48
CA GLY A 222 -11.20 -4.22 -21.42
C GLY A 222 -12.02 -3.98 -20.15
N GLN A 223 -11.95 -4.90 -19.16
CA GLN A 223 -12.78 -4.79 -17.96
C GLN A 223 -12.02 -4.20 -16.77
N HIS A 224 -12.79 -3.50 -15.93
CA HIS A 224 -12.35 -2.96 -14.65
C HIS A 224 -13.03 -3.71 -13.52
N PHE A 225 -12.31 -3.96 -12.44
CA PHE A 225 -12.81 -4.62 -11.22
C PHE A 225 -12.42 -3.84 -9.98
N HIS A 226 -13.33 -3.74 -9.03
CA HIS A 226 -13.00 -3.38 -7.66
C HIS A 226 -12.62 -4.65 -6.91
N PHE A 227 -11.41 -4.71 -6.40
CA PHE A 227 -10.97 -5.83 -5.56
C PHE A 227 -10.93 -5.37 -4.12
N VAL A 228 -12.04 -5.61 -3.42
CA VAL A 228 -12.25 -5.18 -2.03
C VAL A 228 -12.89 -6.30 -1.23
N ASP A 229 -12.68 -6.27 0.09
CA ASP A 229 -13.42 -7.14 1.00
C ASP A 229 -14.91 -6.79 0.95
N PRO A 230 -15.81 -7.80 1.11
CA PRO A 230 -17.24 -7.59 0.94
C PRO A 230 -17.86 -6.57 1.89
N GLU A 231 -17.32 -6.44 3.09
CA GLU A 231 -17.85 -5.56 4.13
C GLU A 231 -16.97 -4.33 4.32
N PRO A 232 -17.52 -3.13 4.11
CA PRO A 232 -16.85 -1.89 4.47
C PRO A 232 -16.63 -1.77 5.98
N VAL A 233 -15.59 -1.08 6.38
CA VAL A 233 -15.14 -0.98 7.76
C VAL A 233 -15.21 0.47 8.25
N ASP A 234 -15.79 0.66 9.42
CA ASP A 234 -15.74 1.92 10.14
C ASP A 234 -14.33 2.18 10.69
N LEU A 235 -13.72 3.29 10.31
CA LEU A 235 -12.36 3.64 10.72
C LEU A 235 -12.25 3.80 12.24
N ALA A 236 -13.28 4.37 12.89
CA ALA A 236 -13.29 4.53 14.34
C ALA A 236 -13.30 3.16 15.02
N LYS A 237 -14.16 2.23 14.55
CA LYS A 237 -14.22 0.86 15.06
C LYS A 237 -12.86 0.15 14.89
N LEU A 238 -12.20 0.33 13.74
CA LEU A 238 -10.89 -0.27 13.49
C LEU A 238 -9.84 0.25 14.48
N ILE A 239 -9.77 1.57 14.70
CA ILE A 239 -8.83 2.19 15.66
C ILE A 239 -9.09 1.68 17.07
N LEU A 240 -10.36 1.63 17.50
CA LEU A 240 -10.74 1.12 18.82
C LEU A 240 -10.35 -0.35 18.98
N THR A 241 -10.57 -1.17 17.95
CA THR A 241 -10.19 -2.59 17.97
C THR A 241 -8.67 -2.76 18.09
N ILE A 242 -7.89 -1.99 17.35
CA ILE A 242 -6.41 -2.01 17.45
C ILE A 242 -5.98 -1.63 18.86
N LYS A 243 -6.53 -0.55 19.41
CA LYS A 243 -6.17 -0.08 20.76
C LYS A 243 -6.59 -1.08 21.84
N ALA A 244 -7.77 -1.68 21.72
CA ALA A 244 -8.25 -2.72 22.64
C ALA A 244 -7.35 -3.96 22.60
N TYR A 245 -7.00 -4.44 21.39
CA TYR A 245 -6.09 -5.57 21.23
C TYR A 245 -4.72 -5.33 21.88
N MET A 246 -4.22 -4.10 21.78
CA MET A 246 -2.95 -3.68 22.37
C MET A 246 -3.05 -3.22 23.83
N ASN A 247 -4.21 -3.31 24.44
CA ASN A 247 -4.48 -2.79 25.79
C ASN A 247 -4.08 -1.31 25.98
N LEU A 248 -4.26 -0.50 24.92
CA LEU A 248 -3.97 0.93 24.94
C LEU A 248 -5.19 1.72 25.40
N LYS A 249 -4.95 2.87 26.04
CA LYS A 249 -6.01 3.77 26.47
C LYS A 249 -6.92 4.17 25.30
N THR A 250 -8.23 4.10 25.54
CA THR A 250 -9.25 4.55 24.58
C THR A 250 -9.04 6.03 24.25
N PRO A 251 -9.07 6.43 22.98
CA PRO A 251 -8.91 7.81 22.59
C PRO A 251 -10.14 8.62 23.02
N ARG A 252 -9.98 9.90 23.28
CA ARG A 252 -11.11 10.80 23.46
C ARG A 252 -11.76 11.08 22.12
N GLU A 253 -13.05 10.85 22.02
CA GLU A 253 -13.83 11.22 20.85
C GLU A 253 -14.15 12.72 20.87
N ILE A 254 -13.84 13.40 19.79
CA ILE A 254 -14.10 14.83 19.63
C ILE A 254 -14.90 15.01 18.35
N TYR A 255 -16.10 15.57 18.47
CA TYR A 255 -16.90 15.94 17.33
C TYR A 255 -16.62 17.39 16.93
N ILE A 256 -16.05 17.55 15.74
CA ILE A 256 -15.80 18.87 15.12
C ILE A 256 -16.44 18.84 13.73
N PRO A 257 -17.20 19.85 13.31
CA PRO A 257 -17.69 19.95 11.93
C PRO A 257 -16.52 19.97 10.93
N TYR A 258 -16.66 19.26 9.81
CA TYR A 258 -15.57 19.12 8.82
C TYR A 258 -14.96 20.45 8.34
N PRO A 259 -15.75 21.53 8.03
CA PRO A 259 -15.15 22.79 7.63
C PRO A 259 -14.21 23.38 8.68
N VAL A 260 -14.58 23.28 9.97
CA VAL A 260 -13.77 23.75 11.10
C VAL A 260 -12.50 22.90 11.23
N ALA A 261 -12.65 21.59 11.19
CA ALA A 261 -11.52 20.67 11.26
C ALA A 261 -10.54 20.90 10.07
N LYS A 262 -11.07 21.13 8.87
CA LYS A 262 -10.26 21.45 7.68
C LYS A 262 -9.53 22.77 7.80
N ALA A 263 -10.22 23.83 8.29
CA ALA A 263 -9.59 25.12 8.53
C ALA A 263 -8.47 25.01 9.59
N GLY A 264 -8.71 24.29 10.69
CA GLY A 264 -7.70 24.00 11.70
C GLY A 264 -6.49 23.24 11.15
N ASN A 265 -6.71 22.24 10.29
CA ASN A 265 -5.64 21.49 9.62
C ASN A 265 -4.81 22.39 8.69
N ASN A 266 -5.46 23.26 7.90
CA ASN A 266 -4.76 24.20 7.02
C ASN A 266 -3.91 25.19 7.83
N PHE A 267 -4.45 25.74 8.91
CA PHE A 267 -3.73 26.61 9.81
C PHE A 267 -2.53 25.90 10.43
N MET A 268 -2.72 24.67 10.97
CA MET A 268 -1.65 23.89 11.55
C MET A 268 -0.54 23.60 10.54
N ASN A 269 -0.90 23.23 9.31
CA ASN A 269 0.07 23.00 8.24
C ASN A 269 0.86 24.28 7.90
N TRP A 270 0.21 25.44 7.94
CA TRP A 270 0.88 26.73 7.75
C TRP A 270 1.87 27.01 8.90
N VAL A 271 1.44 26.83 10.14
CA VAL A 271 2.30 26.99 11.34
C VAL A 271 3.53 26.06 11.23
N ILE A 272 3.33 24.77 10.93
CA ILE A 272 4.43 23.80 10.76
C ILE A 272 5.40 24.23 9.65
N LYS A 273 4.89 24.74 8.53
CA LYS A 273 5.76 25.27 7.46
C LYS A 273 6.59 26.47 7.92
N VAL A 274 6.02 27.35 8.74
CA VAL A 274 6.77 28.50 9.32
C VAL A 274 7.86 27.99 10.27
N PHE A 275 7.50 27.09 11.21
CA PHE A 275 8.49 26.51 12.14
C PHE A 275 9.63 25.79 11.42
N ASN A 276 9.32 25.01 10.39
CA ASN A 276 10.35 24.33 9.61
C ASN A 276 11.27 25.29 8.84
N ARG A 277 10.78 26.48 8.45
CA ARG A 277 11.60 27.53 7.81
C ARG A 277 12.60 28.19 8.79
N ILE A 278 12.26 28.24 10.06
CA ILE A 278 13.14 28.80 11.12
C ILE A 278 13.98 27.74 11.81
N GLY A 279 14.04 26.50 11.23
CA GLY A 279 14.93 25.45 11.69
C GLY A 279 14.34 24.49 12.74
N TYR A 280 13.07 24.69 13.17
CA TYR A 280 12.40 23.76 14.07
C TYR A 280 11.71 22.65 13.29
N LYS A 281 12.09 21.39 13.54
CA LYS A 281 11.44 20.22 12.94
C LYS A 281 10.09 19.93 13.63
N ALA A 282 9.02 20.48 13.10
CA ALA A 282 7.66 20.20 13.57
C ALA A 282 6.96 19.18 12.65
N HIS A 283 6.23 18.25 13.24
CA HIS A 283 5.51 17.18 12.53
C HIS A 283 4.00 17.37 12.64
N VAL A 284 3.29 17.00 11.58
CA VAL A 284 1.82 17.01 11.56
C VAL A 284 1.29 15.95 12.53
N PRO A 285 0.38 16.28 13.47
CA PRO A 285 -0.27 15.28 14.31
C PRO A 285 -0.92 14.16 13.50
N ALA A 286 -0.95 12.95 14.06
CA ALA A 286 -1.46 11.77 13.35
C ALA A 286 -2.93 11.93 12.94
N GLU A 287 -3.76 12.53 13.81
CA GLU A 287 -5.16 12.80 13.54
C GLU A 287 -5.37 13.69 12.32
N MET A 288 -4.49 14.65 12.13
CA MET A 288 -4.53 15.56 10.98
C MET A 288 -4.10 14.88 9.67
N ILE A 289 -3.25 13.86 9.75
CA ILE A 289 -2.85 13.06 8.59
C ILE A 289 -4.03 12.28 8.02
N PHE A 290 -4.89 11.77 8.90
CA PHE A 290 -6.06 10.96 8.55
C PHE A 290 -7.36 11.77 8.55
N LEU A 291 -7.29 13.12 8.62
CA LEU A 291 -8.46 13.98 8.78
C LEU A 291 -9.57 13.65 7.78
N GLU A 292 -9.27 13.59 6.50
CA GLU A 292 -10.28 13.32 5.48
C GLU A 292 -10.93 11.94 5.65
N ASN A 293 -10.16 10.93 6.09
CA ASN A 293 -10.66 9.60 6.32
C ASN A 293 -11.66 9.51 7.50
N PHE A 294 -11.63 10.47 8.42
CA PHE A 294 -12.62 10.55 9.50
C PHE A 294 -13.94 11.20 9.09
N TYR A 295 -14.01 11.82 7.90
CA TYR A 295 -15.19 12.59 7.49
C TYR A 295 -15.79 12.14 6.16
N LYS A 296 -15.02 11.48 5.31
CA LYS A 296 -15.45 11.10 3.97
C LYS A 296 -15.53 9.58 3.85
N THR A 297 -16.75 9.08 3.71
CA THR A 297 -16.99 7.66 3.35
C THR A 297 -16.53 7.42 1.93
N GLN A 298 -15.85 6.28 1.73
CA GLN A 298 -15.53 5.77 0.41
C GLN A 298 -15.65 4.24 0.42
N THR A 299 -16.79 3.75 -0.08
CA THR A 299 -17.03 2.31 -0.21
C THR A 299 -17.22 1.93 -1.66
N LEU A 300 -16.64 0.81 -2.05
CA LEU A 300 -16.63 0.29 -3.41
C LEU A 300 -17.56 -0.94 -3.49
N SER A 301 -18.32 -1.01 -4.56
CA SER A 301 -19.13 -2.19 -4.88
C SER A 301 -18.23 -3.37 -5.24
N CYS A 302 -18.51 -4.55 -4.70
CA CYS A 302 -17.88 -5.82 -5.08
C CYS A 302 -18.79 -6.69 -5.98
N GLU A 303 -19.91 -6.16 -6.44
CA GLU A 303 -20.91 -6.94 -7.19
C GLU A 303 -20.37 -7.47 -8.51
N LYS A 304 -19.57 -6.70 -9.23
CA LYS A 304 -18.91 -7.15 -10.46
C LYS A 304 -17.90 -8.26 -10.20
N LEU A 305 -17.14 -8.15 -9.11
CA LEU A 305 -16.22 -9.20 -8.68
C LEU A 305 -16.97 -10.50 -8.35
N LYS A 306 -18.06 -10.44 -7.60
CA LYS A 306 -18.91 -11.60 -7.31
C LYS A 306 -19.48 -12.26 -8.58
N LYS A 307 -19.96 -11.44 -9.53
CA LYS A 307 -20.50 -11.91 -10.82
C LYS A 307 -19.43 -12.41 -11.79
N SER A 308 -18.16 -12.17 -11.55
CA SER A 308 -17.06 -12.63 -12.42
C SER A 308 -16.92 -14.15 -12.48
N GLY A 309 -17.38 -14.85 -11.44
CA GLY A 309 -17.16 -16.28 -11.21
C GLY A 309 -15.89 -16.59 -10.41
N PHE A 310 -15.19 -15.56 -9.94
CA PHE A 310 -14.08 -15.75 -9.01
C PHE A 310 -14.59 -16.21 -7.65
N VAL A 311 -14.02 -17.30 -7.15
CA VAL A 311 -14.28 -17.81 -5.81
C VAL A 311 -13.13 -17.39 -4.90
N ASP A 312 -13.43 -16.62 -3.86
CA ASP A 312 -12.43 -16.22 -2.87
C ASP A 312 -11.96 -17.45 -2.07
N PRO A 313 -10.68 -17.82 -2.14
CA PRO A 313 -10.16 -18.99 -1.42
C PRO A 313 -10.03 -18.77 0.09
N LYS A 314 -10.19 -17.54 0.56
CA LYS A 314 -10.04 -17.14 1.96
C LYS A 314 -11.18 -16.22 2.40
N PRO A 315 -12.45 -16.62 2.30
CA PRO A 315 -13.59 -15.72 2.54
C PRO A 315 -13.62 -15.17 3.96
N GLN A 316 -13.06 -15.89 4.94
CA GLN A 316 -12.99 -15.47 6.34
C GLN A 316 -11.85 -14.50 6.66
N ALA A 317 -10.89 -14.32 5.73
CA ALA A 317 -9.78 -13.40 5.92
C ALA A 317 -10.24 -11.96 5.67
N THR A 318 -10.58 -11.26 6.72
CA THR A 318 -10.97 -9.84 6.74
C THR A 318 -9.93 -9.03 7.50
N ILE A 319 -10.00 -7.69 7.43
CA ILE A 319 -9.06 -6.86 8.20
C ILE A 319 -9.10 -7.16 9.69
N PHE A 320 -10.29 -7.46 10.26
CA PHE A 320 -10.41 -7.76 11.68
C PHE A 320 -9.84 -9.13 12.06
N THR A 321 -10.01 -10.14 11.23
CA THR A 321 -9.46 -11.49 11.49
C THR A 321 -7.94 -11.55 11.29
N GLU A 322 -7.40 -10.75 10.37
CA GLU A 322 -5.96 -10.65 10.10
C GLU A 322 -5.23 -9.68 11.06
N LEU A 323 -5.99 -8.81 11.75
CA LEU A 323 -5.44 -7.72 12.55
C LEU A 323 -4.43 -8.17 13.63
N PRO A 324 -4.68 -9.25 14.42
CA PRO A 324 -3.72 -9.72 15.41
C PRO A 324 -2.35 -10.07 14.78
N ALA A 325 -2.36 -10.86 13.74
CA ALA A 325 -1.13 -11.27 13.05
C ALA A 325 -0.41 -10.07 12.38
N LEU A 326 -1.17 -9.10 11.87
CA LEU A 326 -0.60 -7.86 11.30
C LEU A 326 0.08 -7.01 12.37
N ILE A 327 -0.56 -6.84 13.52
CA ILE A 327 0.01 -6.06 14.64
C ILE A 327 1.31 -6.73 15.12
N GLU A 328 1.29 -8.03 15.39
CA GLU A 328 2.47 -8.77 15.84
C GLU A 328 3.61 -8.68 14.82
N TYR A 329 3.30 -8.88 13.54
CA TYR A 329 4.28 -8.78 12.47
C TYR A 329 4.95 -7.40 12.41
N TYR A 330 4.15 -6.34 12.43
CA TYR A 330 4.69 -4.99 12.29
C TYR A 330 5.44 -4.52 13.53
N ILE A 331 5.00 -4.87 14.72
CA ILE A 331 5.73 -4.57 15.96
C ILE A 331 7.10 -5.25 15.92
N ALA A 332 7.15 -6.57 15.67
CA ALA A 332 8.40 -7.31 15.59
C ALA A 332 9.34 -6.73 14.52
N ARG A 333 8.79 -6.33 13.38
CA ARG A 333 9.54 -5.69 12.31
C ARG A 333 10.11 -4.32 12.72
N TRP A 334 9.31 -3.47 13.35
CA TRP A 334 9.73 -2.14 13.76
C TRP A 334 10.76 -2.19 14.89
N GLU A 335 10.65 -3.17 15.79
CA GLU A 335 11.69 -3.46 16.78
C GLU A 335 13.00 -3.85 16.10
N HIS A 336 12.93 -4.79 15.15
CA HIS A 336 14.12 -5.23 14.40
C HIS A 336 14.78 -4.08 13.62
N LEU A 337 14.00 -3.12 13.15
CA LEU A 337 14.50 -1.91 12.49
C LEU A 337 14.89 -0.80 13.47
N ASN A 338 14.86 -1.05 14.79
CA ASN A 338 15.15 -0.08 15.85
C ASN A 338 14.28 1.19 15.79
N LEU A 339 13.09 1.10 15.20
CA LEU A 339 12.13 2.21 15.18
C LEU A 339 11.46 2.41 16.54
N PHE A 340 11.46 1.36 17.37
CA PHE A 340 10.97 1.34 18.74
C PHE A 340 12.01 0.66 19.64
N SER A 341 12.03 0.96 20.95
CA SER A 341 12.78 0.16 21.90
C SER A 341 12.14 -1.23 22.06
N SER A 342 12.96 -2.23 22.42
CA SER A 342 12.54 -3.63 22.57
C SER A 342 11.20 -3.74 23.30
N PHE A 343 10.31 -4.46 22.67
CA PHE A 343 8.94 -4.63 23.11
C PHE A 343 8.77 -6.08 23.59
N SER A 344 8.64 -6.29 24.89
CA SER A 344 8.40 -7.64 25.37
C SER A 344 6.91 -8.01 25.22
N ARG A 345 6.61 -9.30 25.02
CA ARG A 345 5.22 -9.79 24.97
C ARG A 345 4.45 -9.52 26.27
N LYS A 346 5.16 -9.37 27.38
CA LYS A 346 4.57 -8.95 28.68
C LYS A 346 4.23 -7.46 28.67
N ASP A 347 5.05 -6.64 28.03
CA ASP A 347 4.83 -5.19 27.90
C ASP A 347 3.69 -4.89 26.92
N PHE A 348 3.46 -5.77 25.95
CA PHE A 348 2.34 -5.69 25.00
C PHE A 348 0.99 -5.66 25.71
N ASN A 349 0.84 -6.49 26.76
CA ASN A 349 -0.37 -6.55 27.59
C ASN A 349 -0.36 -5.56 28.76
N ALA A 350 0.75 -4.90 29.05
CA ALA A 350 0.98 -4.13 30.28
C ALA A 350 0.86 -2.61 30.15
N GLN A 351 0.24 -2.08 29.12
CA GLN A 351 0.11 -0.63 28.84
C GLN A 351 1.44 0.13 28.64
N HIS A 352 2.55 -0.56 28.59
CA HIS A 352 3.85 0.05 28.39
C HIS A 352 4.18 -0.02 26.89
N GLY A 353 3.77 0.99 26.17
CA GLY A 353 4.11 1.11 24.76
C GLY A 353 5.61 1.39 24.57
N THR A 354 5.95 1.52 23.35
CA THR A 354 7.28 1.81 22.87
C THR A 354 7.95 2.96 23.60
N LYS A 355 9.15 2.74 24.05
CA LYS A 355 9.94 3.73 24.78
C LYS A 355 10.72 4.66 23.86
N LYS A 356 10.88 4.28 22.59
CA LYS A 356 11.74 4.98 21.64
C LYS A 356 10.98 5.45 20.41
N LYS A 357 11.05 6.74 20.10
CA LYS A 357 10.40 7.35 18.93
C LYS A 357 11.32 7.31 17.71
N ILE A 358 10.75 7.29 16.52
CA ILE A 358 11.47 7.58 15.27
C ILE A 358 12.10 8.97 15.43
N GLY A 359 13.40 9.07 15.18
CA GLY A 359 14.18 10.31 15.33
C GLY A 359 15.32 10.22 16.35
N GLN A 360 15.36 9.14 17.15
CA GLN A 360 16.49 8.93 18.07
C GLN A 360 17.79 8.54 17.34
N GLU A 361 17.74 8.11 16.10
CA GLU A 361 18.96 7.96 15.29
C GLU A 361 19.66 9.30 15.08
N GLU A 362 18.88 10.38 14.90
CA GLU A 362 19.43 11.74 14.82
C GLU A 362 19.94 12.19 16.19
N GLU A 363 19.25 11.86 17.28
CA GLU A 363 19.67 12.16 18.65
C GLU A 363 20.92 11.36 19.04
N ILE A 364 20.99 10.08 18.69
CA ILE A 364 22.18 9.24 18.89
C ILE A 364 23.36 9.77 18.08
N ALA A 365 23.14 10.16 16.82
CA ALA A 365 24.18 10.75 15.99
C ALA A 365 24.69 12.08 16.57
N GLU A 366 23.81 12.90 17.11
CA GLU A 366 24.17 14.16 17.78
C GLU A 366 24.94 13.90 19.08
N ILE A 367 24.50 12.94 19.89
CA ILE A 367 25.22 12.53 21.12
C ILE A 367 26.59 11.95 20.77
N PHE A 368 26.68 11.12 19.72
CA PHE A 368 27.95 10.56 19.24
C PHE A 368 28.91 11.66 18.81
N MET A 369 28.42 12.67 18.10
CA MET A 369 29.27 13.79 17.63
C MET A 369 29.68 14.73 18.77
N ASN A 370 28.78 15.03 19.69
CA ASN A 370 28.97 16.09 20.68
C ASN A 370 29.33 15.58 22.09
N SER A 371 29.06 14.31 22.41
CA SER A 371 29.26 13.72 23.74
C SER A 371 29.47 12.21 23.67
N PRO A 372 30.55 11.72 23.01
CA PRO A 372 30.74 10.29 22.78
C PRO A 372 30.89 9.47 24.07
N THR A 373 31.39 10.05 25.15
CA THR A 373 31.47 9.42 26.48
C THR A 373 30.09 9.13 27.04
N LYS A 374 29.12 10.07 26.90
CA LYS A 374 27.74 9.87 27.33
C LYS A 374 27.07 8.75 26.55
N LEU A 375 27.36 8.62 25.26
CA LEU A 375 26.85 7.51 24.44
C LEU A 375 27.44 6.18 24.92
N LEU A 376 28.73 6.16 25.24
CA LEU A 376 29.40 4.96 25.77
C LEU A 376 28.77 4.50 27.08
N ASP A 377 28.51 5.43 28.00
CA ASP A 377 27.85 5.15 29.28
C ASP A 377 26.44 4.60 29.09
N ILE A 378 25.66 5.17 28.17
CA ILE A 378 24.33 4.66 27.79
C ILE A 378 24.43 3.23 27.28
N MET A 379 25.36 2.96 26.38
CA MET A 379 25.58 1.63 25.80
C MET A 379 26.00 0.59 26.87
N HIS A 380 26.86 0.99 27.81
CA HIS A 380 27.30 0.11 28.91
C HIS A 380 26.17 -0.15 29.93
N ASN A 381 25.34 0.84 30.25
CA ASN A 381 24.26 0.75 31.23
C ASN A 381 23.01 0.04 30.70
N GLU A 382 22.72 0.12 29.41
CA GLU A 382 21.61 -0.60 28.77
C GLU A 382 21.94 -2.07 28.44
N GLY A 383 23.14 -2.53 28.76
CA GLY A 383 23.61 -3.90 28.61
C GLY A 383 23.70 -4.33 27.14
N ILE A 384 24.89 -4.28 26.57
CA ILE A 384 25.16 -4.93 25.28
C ILE A 384 25.00 -6.43 25.54
N ARG A 385 23.89 -7.02 25.11
CA ARG A 385 23.68 -8.47 25.21
C ARG A 385 24.68 -9.20 24.31
N PRO A 386 25.39 -10.21 24.83
CA PRO A 386 26.28 -11.00 23.99
C PRO A 386 25.51 -11.60 22.81
N LEU A 387 26.07 -11.56 21.61
CA LEU A 387 25.47 -12.17 20.41
C LEU A 387 25.10 -13.67 20.60
N ARG A 388 25.73 -14.34 21.58
CA ARG A 388 25.42 -15.73 21.95
C ARG A 388 24.04 -15.94 22.56
N GLU A 389 23.38 -14.90 23.05
CA GLU A 389 22.00 -14.97 23.55
C GLU A 389 20.95 -14.69 22.47
N ILE A 390 21.38 -14.28 21.29
CA ILE A 390 20.53 -13.94 20.13
C ILE A 390 20.59 -15.04 19.06
N LEU A 391 21.64 -15.87 19.08
CA LEU A 391 21.84 -17.05 18.23
C LEU A 391 21.45 -18.32 18.97
#